data_8f36b1182b125b6de11fc44c2c8f4bb0
#
_entry.id   8f36b1182b125b6de11fc44c2c8f4bb0
#
_cell.length_a   1.000
_cell.length_b   1.000
_cell.length_c   1.000
_cell.angle_alpha   90.00
_cell.angle_beta   90.00
_cell.angle_gamma   90.00
#
_symmetry.space_group_name_H-M   'P 1'
#
loop_
_entity.id
_entity.type
_entity.pdbx_description
1 polymer ?
#
loop_
_entity_poly.entity_id
_entity_poly.type
_entity_poly.pdbx_seq_one_letter_code
_entity_poly.pdbx_strand_id
1 'polypeptide(L)'
;MRKTLTYLLLAVMSTLVLAGCSTDADVASRNLSQDADQFKVARRVVFLNGITDKYILSITGNCSITPAPRQVDVICKLPDGTYIKHSEGLSDNVTWFSQQMTGVDVSTLQYQVVFKPEVLIPDFQRPAPGSK
;
A
#
# COMPACT_ATOMS: atom_id res chain seq x y z
N MET A 1 2.58 31.90 46.96
CA MET A 1 2.50 30.50 46.54
C MET A 1 1.20 30.14 45.80
N ARG A 2 0.02 30.55 46.25
CA ARG A 2 -1.26 30.22 45.54
C ARG A 2 -1.38 30.85 44.12
N LYS A 3 -0.91 32.08 43.94
CA LYS A 3 -0.96 32.80 42.65
C LYS A 3 -0.02 32.21 41.58
N THR A 4 1.18 31.76 42.00
CA THR A 4 2.15 31.13 41.12
C THR A 4 1.66 29.76 40.61
N LEU A 5 0.99 29.00 41.48
CA LEU A 5 0.38 27.71 41.12
C LEU A 5 -0.76 27.85 40.09
N THR A 6 -1.55 28.93 40.23
CA THR A 6 -2.64 29.24 39.30
C THR A 6 -2.11 29.58 37.89
N TYR A 7 -1.04 30.38 37.81
CA TYR A 7 -0.41 30.71 36.52
C TYR A 7 0.24 29.50 35.84
N LEU A 8 0.82 28.60 36.64
CA LEU A 8 1.41 27.34 36.14
C LEU A 8 0.33 26.41 35.58
N LEU A 9 -0.81 26.29 36.23
CA LEU A 9 -1.96 25.52 35.75
C LEU A 9 -2.56 26.10 34.47
N LEU A 10 -2.69 27.42 34.36
CA LEU A 10 -3.16 28.07 33.14
C LEU A 10 -2.20 27.89 31.96
N ALA A 11 -0.88 27.95 32.18
CA ALA A 11 0.12 27.72 31.15
C ALA A 11 0.10 26.27 30.61
N VAL A 12 -0.09 25.28 31.52
CA VAL A 12 -0.20 23.88 31.12
C VAL A 12 -1.48 23.58 30.36
N MET A 13 -2.62 24.22 30.72
CA MET A 13 -3.87 24.06 29.98
C MET A 13 -3.81 24.70 28.58
N SER A 14 -3.08 25.81 28.40
CA SER A 14 -2.97 26.46 27.08
C SER A 14 -2.11 25.66 26.09
N THR A 15 -1.17 24.86 26.55
CA THR A 15 -0.34 24.01 25.66
C THR A 15 -1.06 22.74 25.17
N LEU A 16 -2.09 22.28 25.89
CA LEU A 16 -2.85 21.08 25.50
C LEU A 16 -3.83 21.31 24.34
N VAL A 17 -4.19 22.56 24.05
CA VAL A 17 -5.19 22.88 23.00
C VAL A 17 -4.59 22.94 21.59
N LEU A 18 -3.27 22.98 21.45
CA LEU A 18 -2.58 23.09 20.15
C LEU A 18 -2.29 21.74 19.46
N ALA A 19 -2.58 20.61 20.12
CA ALA A 19 -2.24 19.28 19.60
C ALA A 19 -3.33 18.61 18.74
N GLY A 20 -4.40 19.30 18.35
CA GLY A 20 -5.62 18.71 17.83
C GLY A 20 -6.04 19.01 16.40
N CYS A 21 -5.26 19.71 15.60
CA CYS A 21 -5.64 19.97 14.21
C CYS A 21 -4.95 18.99 13.25
N SER A 22 -5.51 17.79 13.09
CA SER A 22 -5.25 16.99 11.90
C SER A 22 -5.98 17.64 10.71
N THR A 23 -5.27 17.83 9.59
CA THR A 23 -5.91 18.34 8.37
C THR A 23 -6.87 17.32 7.78
N ASP A 24 -7.87 17.77 7.00
CA ASP A 24 -8.77 16.86 6.28
C ASP A 24 -7.99 15.88 5.40
N ALA A 25 -6.88 16.33 4.84
CA ALA A 25 -5.97 15.48 4.05
C ALA A 25 -5.35 14.35 4.87
N ASP A 26 -4.95 14.63 6.12
CA ASP A 26 -4.39 13.60 7.01
C ASP A 26 -5.45 12.57 7.42
N VAL A 27 -6.68 13.01 7.64
CA VAL A 27 -7.80 12.10 7.95
C VAL A 27 -8.12 11.23 6.74
N ALA A 28 -8.25 11.82 5.55
CA ALA A 28 -8.51 11.12 4.32
C ALA A 28 -7.40 10.10 4.01
N SER A 29 -6.14 10.48 4.16
CA SER A 29 -4.99 9.60 3.94
C SER A 29 -5.01 8.39 4.86
N ARG A 30 -5.30 8.59 6.14
CA ARG A 30 -5.42 7.47 7.11
C ARG A 30 -6.57 6.54 6.76
N ASN A 31 -7.74 7.09 6.44
CA ASN A 31 -8.91 6.29 6.09
C ASN A 31 -8.69 5.48 4.81
N LEU A 32 -8.08 6.09 3.78
CA LEU A 32 -7.71 5.40 2.55
C LEU A 32 -6.71 4.28 2.78
N SER A 33 -5.71 4.50 3.63
CA SER A 33 -4.75 3.48 4.01
C SER A 33 -5.43 2.33 4.75
N GLN A 34 -6.30 2.65 5.69
CA GLN A 34 -7.05 1.65 6.45
C GLN A 34 -7.99 0.82 5.56
N ASP A 35 -8.70 1.45 4.63
CA ASP A 35 -9.56 0.74 3.68
C ASP A 35 -8.75 -0.14 2.73
N ALA A 36 -7.56 0.29 2.35
CA ALA A 36 -6.67 -0.53 1.55
C ALA A 36 -6.13 -1.74 2.32
N ASP A 37 -5.80 -1.59 3.59
CA ASP A 37 -5.37 -2.70 4.46
C ASP A 37 -6.52 -3.68 4.76
N GLN A 38 -7.76 -3.23 4.60
CA GLN A 38 -8.96 -4.07 4.65
C GLN A 38 -9.34 -4.66 3.28
N PHE A 39 -8.48 -4.52 2.26
CA PHE A 39 -8.72 -5.01 0.89
C PHE A 39 -9.96 -4.43 0.20
N LYS A 40 -10.38 -3.21 0.58
CA LYS A 40 -11.53 -2.53 -0.03
C LYS A 40 -11.15 -1.69 -1.24
N VAL A 41 -9.87 -1.42 -1.42
CA VAL A 41 -9.34 -0.51 -2.45
C VAL A 41 -8.50 -1.29 -3.44
N ALA A 42 -8.85 -1.19 -4.72
CA ALA A 42 -8.02 -1.72 -5.79
C ALA A 42 -6.78 -0.84 -5.99
N ARG A 43 -5.61 -1.48 -6.02
CA ARG A 43 -4.31 -0.83 -6.23
C ARG A 43 -3.52 -1.49 -7.34
N ARG A 44 -2.71 -0.69 -8.00
CA ARG A 44 -1.63 -1.18 -8.85
C ARG A 44 -0.30 -0.89 -8.17
N VAL A 45 0.48 -1.92 -7.92
CA VAL A 45 1.84 -1.83 -7.37
C VAL A 45 2.80 -2.17 -8.49
N VAL A 46 3.74 -1.29 -8.76
CA VAL A 46 4.71 -1.46 -9.86
C VAL A 46 6.11 -1.39 -9.30
N PHE A 47 6.91 -2.39 -9.64
CA PHE A 47 8.33 -2.45 -9.37
C PHE A 47 9.10 -2.15 -10.65
N LEU A 48 10.08 -1.28 -10.57
CA LEU A 48 10.87 -0.85 -11.70
C LEU A 48 12.37 -0.75 -11.35
N ASN A 49 13.19 -0.92 -12.36
CA ASN A 49 14.60 -0.63 -12.24
C ASN A 49 14.84 0.85 -12.56
N GLY A 50 15.28 1.62 -11.55
CA GLY A 50 15.47 3.07 -11.66
C GLY A 50 16.68 3.49 -12.51
N ILE A 51 17.56 2.56 -12.90
CA ILE A 51 18.69 2.85 -13.80
C ILE A 51 18.31 2.63 -15.26
N THR A 52 17.53 1.58 -15.52
CA THR A 52 17.21 1.18 -16.90
C THR A 52 15.81 1.59 -17.34
N ASP A 53 15.01 2.21 -16.45
CA ASP A 53 13.61 2.58 -16.63
C ASP A 53 12.70 1.40 -17.04
N LYS A 54 13.13 0.17 -16.70
CA LYS A 54 12.38 -1.03 -17.06
C LYS A 54 11.47 -1.49 -15.94
N TYR A 55 10.25 -1.81 -16.29
CA TYR A 55 9.31 -2.45 -15.39
C TYR A 55 9.72 -3.89 -15.12
N ILE A 56 9.76 -4.27 -13.85
CA ILE A 56 10.09 -5.62 -13.40
C ILE A 56 8.80 -6.40 -13.17
N LEU A 57 7.88 -5.84 -12.38
CA LEU A 57 6.66 -6.50 -11.96
C LEU A 57 5.54 -5.47 -11.79
N SER A 58 4.34 -5.85 -12.13
CA SER A 58 3.12 -5.08 -11.83
C SER A 58 2.07 -5.99 -11.21
N ILE A 59 1.59 -5.62 -10.03
CA ILE A 59 0.55 -6.33 -9.29
C ILE A 59 -0.68 -5.43 -9.25
N THR A 60 -1.84 -5.94 -9.68
CA THR A 60 -3.10 -5.17 -9.65
C THR A 60 -4.18 -5.98 -8.96
N GLY A 61 -4.84 -5.40 -7.99
CA GLY A 61 -5.91 -6.04 -7.22
C GLY A 61 -6.24 -5.30 -5.94
N ASN A 62 -7.10 -5.90 -5.12
CA ASN A 62 -7.38 -5.42 -3.78
C ASN A 62 -6.24 -5.87 -2.85
N CYS A 63 -5.25 -5.00 -2.70
CA CYS A 63 -3.99 -5.37 -2.06
C CYS A 63 -3.65 -4.43 -0.91
N SER A 64 -3.13 -4.98 0.17
CA SER A 64 -2.41 -4.29 1.22
C SER A 64 -0.90 -4.32 0.95
N ILE A 65 -0.20 -3.28 1.34
CA ILE A 65 1.23 -3.11 1.10
C ILE A 65 1.91 -2.86 2.44
N THR A 66 2.88 -3.68 2.76
CA THR A 66 3.69 -3.55 3.98
C THR A 66 5.15 -3.34 3.60
N PRO A 67 5.64 -2.08 3.64
CA PRO A 67 7.04 -1.81 3.37
C PRO A 67 7.93 -2.23 4.56
N ALA A 68 9.09 -2.78 4.24
CA ALA A 68 10.17 -3.08 5.17
C ALA A 68 11.51 -2.54 4.60
N PRO A 69 12.60 -2.46 5.36
CA PRO A 69 13.80 -1.73 4.96
C PRO A 69 14.42 -2.13 3.61
N ARG A 70 14.32 -3.37 3.19
CA ARG A 70 14.85 -3.88 1.91
C ARG A 70 13.88 -4.82 1.21
N GLN A 71 12.60 -4.73 1.55
CA GLN A 71 11.57 -5.62 1.06
C GLN A 71 10.23 -4.91 1.07
N VAL A 72 9.36 -5.25 0.14
CA VAL A 72 7.95 -4.86 0.17
C VAL A 72 7.12 -6.13 0.08
N ASP A 73 6.22 -6.30 1.02
CA ASP A 73 5.22 -7.36 1.00
C ASP A 73 3.91 -6.79 0.44
N VAL A 74 3.39 -7.42 -0.59
CA VAL A 74 2.11 -7.11 -1.20
C VAL A 74 1.19 -8.31 -0.99
N ILE A 75 0.14 -8.11 -0.21
CA ILE A 75 -0.87 -9.14 0.08
C ILE A 75 -2.13 -8.76 -0.67
N CYS A 76 -2.63 -9.64 -1.52
CA CYS A 76 -3.83 -9.39 -2.32
C CYS A 76 -4.92 -10.41 -1.98
N LYS A 77 -6.15 -9.91 -1.84
CA LYS A 77 -7.34 -10.73 -1.67
C LYS A 77 -7.90 -11.11 -3.03
N LEU A 78 -8.13 -12.40 -3.23
CA LEU A 78 -8.73 -12.95 -4.44
C LEU A 78 -10.26 -12.96 -4.36
N PRO A 79 -10.95 -13.10 -5.50
CA PRO A 79 -12.41 -13.13 -5.54
C PRO A 79 -13.04 -14.30 -4.76
N ASP A 80 -12.32 -15.42 -4.64
CA ASP A 80 -12.72 -16.58 -3.86
C ASP A 80 -12.54 -16.40 -2.35
N GLY A 81 -12.06 -15.21 -1.91
CA GLY A 81 -11.79 -14.88 -0.52
C GLY A 81 -10.43 -15.34 -0.01
N THR A 82 -9.64 -16.05 -0.80
CA THR A 82 -8.27 -16.44 -0.45
C THR A 82 -7.28 -15.29 -0.61
N TYR A 83 -6.04 -15.48 -0.14
CA TYR A 83 -5.01 -14.45 -0.17
C TYR A 83 -3.74 -14.95 -0.84
N ILE A 84 -3.10 -14.08 -1.59
CA ILE A 84 -1.78 -14.29 -2.15
C ILE A 84 -0.83 -13.24 -1.60
N LYS A 85 0.37 -13.65 -1.20
CA LYS A 85 1.44 -12.78 -0.75
C LYS A 85 2.57 -12.78 -1.76
N HIS A 86 3.00 -11.58 -2.17
CA HIS A 86 4.23 -11.34 -2.91
C HIS A 86 5.21 -10.63 -1.99
N SER A 87 6.45 -11.10 -1.98
CA SER A 87 7.54 -10.48 -1.22
C SER A 87 8.64 -10.12 -2.20
N GLU A 88 8.79 -8.81 -2.42
CA GLU A 88 9.75 -8.28 -3.40
C GLU A 88 10.93 -7.65 -2.69
N GLY A 89 12.13 -8.08 -3.05
CA GLY A 89 13.37 -7.50 -2.55
C GLY A 89 13.65 -6.14 -3.18
N LEU A 90 14.04 -5.17 -2.36
CA LEU A 90 14.47 -3.85 -2.82
C LEU A 90 16.00 -3.77 -2.84
N SER A 91 16.55 -3.16 -3.87
CA SER A 91 17.96 -2.83 -4.00
C SER A 91 18.11 -1.36 -4.37
N ASP A 92 19.36 -0.89 -4.45
CA ASP A 92 19.64 0.51 -4.83
C ASP A 92 19.12 0.85 -6.25
N ASN A 93 18.90 -0.17 -7.08
CA ASN A 93 18.42 -0.04 -8.45
C ASN A 93 16.92 -0.38 -8.59
N VAL A 94 16.29 -0.99 -7.59
CA VAL A 94 14.90 -1.41 -7.64
C VAL A 94 14.08 -0.54 -6.71
N THR A 95 13.13 0.16 -7.30
CA THR A 95 12.15 0.97 -6.57
C THR A 95 10.73 0.54 -6.92
N TRP A 96 9.77 1.04 -6.20
CA TRP A 96 8.36 0.75 -6.42
C TRP A 96 7.49 1.98 -6.21
N PHE A 97 6.33 1.97 -6.81
CA PHE A 97 5.25 2.90 -6.51
C PHE A 97 3.91 2.17 -6.48
N SER A 98 2.97 2.76 -5.79
CA SER A 98 1.60 2.28 -5.69
C SER A 98 0.64 3.35 -6.17
N GLN A 99 -0.31 2.95 -7.01
CA GLN A 99 -1.38 3.80 -7.50
C GLN A 99 -2.72 3.22 -7.07
N GLN A 100 -3.56 4.06 -6.50
CA GLN A 100 -4.96 3.70 -6.25
C GLN A 100 -5.75 3.79 -7.54
N MET A 101 -6.48 2.73 -7.87
CA MET A 101 -7.23 2.60 -9.10
C MET A 101 -8.67 3.08 -8.90
N THR A 102 -8.90 4.41 -8.91
CA THR A 102 -10.26 4.95 -8.89
C THR A 102 -10.78 5.15 -10.30
N GLY A 103 -12.01 4.68 -10.58
CA GLY A 103 -12.72 4.96 -11.83
C GLY A 103 -12.31 4.13 -13.04
N VAL A 104 -11.45 3.14 -12.88
CA VAL A 104 -11.22 2.10 -13.88
C VAL A 104 -12.08 0.91 -13.49
N ASP A 105 -12.82 0.37 -14.43
CA ASP A 105 -13.55 -0.89 -14.30
C ASP A 105 -12.52 -2.02 -14.18
N VAL A 106 -11.82 -2.02 -13.06
CA VAL A 106 -10.94 -3.13 -12.67
C VAL A 106 -11.89 -4.18 -12.16
N SER A 107 -12.05 -5.25 -12.94
CA SER A 107 -12.72 -6.42 -12.46
C SER A 107 -12.24 -6.71 -11.04
N THR A 108 -13.12 -6.55 -10.06
CA THR A 108 -12.86 -7.00 -8.68
C THR A 108 -12.71 -8.52 -8.62
N LEU A 109 -12.84 -9.18 -9.76
CA LEU A 109 -12.83 -10.63 -9.95
C LEU A 109 -11.51 -11.17 -10.49
N GLN A 110 -10.58 -10.33 -10.95
CA GLN A 110 -9.34 -10.81 -11.53
C GLN A 110 -8.11 -10.14 -10.91
N TYR A 111 -7.27 -10.96 -10.36
CA TYR A 111 -5.92 -10.63 -9.98
C TYR A 111 -5.02 -10.84 -11.20
N GLN A 112 -4.30 -9.81 -11.62
CA GLN A 112 -3.38 -9.88 -12.73
C GLN A 112 -1.97 -9.53 -12.26
N VAL A 113 -1.06 -10.48 -12.37
CA VAL A 113 0.38 -10.23 -12.30
C VAL A 113 0.91 -10.21 -13.72
N VAL A 114 1.41 -9.07 -14.15
CA VAL A 114 2.14 -8.97 -15.41
C VAL A 114 3.61 -8.97 -15.07
N PHE A 115 4.24 -10.11 -15.28
CA PHE A 115 5.68 -10.25 -15.25
C PHE A 115 6.22 -9.95 -16.65
N LYS A 116 7.07 -8.96 -16.78
CA LYS A 116 7.79 -8.66 -18.04
C LYS A 116 9.27 -8.92 -17.84
N PRO A 117 9.73 -10.17 -17.95
CA PRO A 117 11.16 -10.45 -18.03
C PRO A 117 11.60 -10.19 -19.47
N GLU A 118 12.49 -9.26 -19.67
CA GLU A 118 13.19 -9.20 -20.95
C GLU A 118 14.26 -10.30 -21.08
N VAL A 119 14.47 -11.09 -20.04
CA VAL A 119 15.46 -12.20 -20.05
C VAL A 119 14.96 -13.37 -19.18
N LEU A 120 14.58 -14.46 -19.87
CA LEU A 120 14.74 -15.86 -19.45
C LEU A 120 14.02 -16.37 -18.19
N ILE A 121 12.74 -16.12 -18.01
CA ILE A 121 11.94 -16.98 -17.13
C ILE A 121 10.66 -17.38 -17.86
N PRO A 122 10.32 -18.67 -17.96
CA PRO A 122 9.09 -19.11 -18.61
C PRO A 122 7.87 -18.57 -17.86
N ASP A 123 6.85 -18.21 -18.62
CA ASP A 123 5.56 -17.73 -18.15
C ASP A 123 4.88 -18.78 -17.27
N PHE A 124 4.88 -18.58 -15.95
CA PHE A 124 4.17 -19.45 -15.03
C PHE A 124 2.71 -19.04 -14.96
N GLN A 125 1.94 -19.46 -15.94
CA GLN A 125 0.49 -19.44 -15.84
C GLN A 125 0.04 -20.51 -14.84
N ARG A 126 -0.41 -20.10 -13.66
CA ARG A 126 -1.05 -21.01 -12.72
C ARG A 126 -2.44 -21.35 -13.25
N PRO A 127 -2.79 -22.62 -13.49
CA PRO A 127 -4.15 -22.99 -13.87
C PRO A 127 -5.12 -22.52 -12.78
N ALA A 128 -6.25 -21.96 -13.18
CA ALA A 128 -7.31 -21.63 -12.24
C ALA A 128 -7.75 -22.87 -11.49
N PRO A 129 -7.89 -22.84 -10.14
CA PRO A 129 -8.39 -23.99 -9.39
C PRO A 129 -9.85 -24.21 -9.82
N GLY A 130 -10.11 -25.33 -10.49
CA GLY A 130 -11.48 -25.79 -10.76
C GLY A 130 -11.86 -26.11 -12.19
N SER A 131 -10.96 -26.17 -13.17
CA SER A 131 -11.28 -26.78 -14.46
C SER A 131 -11.13 -28.31 -14.37
N LYS A 132 -12.19 -28.99 -13.98
CA LYS A 132 -12.48 -30.38 -14.35
C LYS A 132 -13.52 -30.39 -15.43
#